data_d7edb9e70da1da478cd2cf0096b68a9d
#
_entry.id   d7edb9e70da1da478cd2cf0096b68a9d
#
_cell.length_a   1.000
_cell.length_b   1.000
_cell.length_c   1.000
_cell.angle_alpha   90.00
_cell.angle_beta   90.00
_cell.angle_gamma   90.00
#
_symmetry.space_group_name_H-M   'P 1'
#
loop_
_entity.id
_entity.type
_entity.pdbx_description
1 polymer ?
#
loop_
_entity_poly.entity_id
_entity_poly.type
_entity_poly.pdbx_seq_one_letter_code
_entity_poly.pdbx_strand_id
1 'polypeptide(L)'
;MYKKEEIEKFIENLDIVQVIGEYVTLKKAGANYKGFSPFKEERTPSFTVSPTKNIFKDFSTGIGGNAISFYMKINNITFYEAVEELSVKYNVPIRKLNISKKSSFQNEKYYEIMREAQEIFSKNILKSEQALKYMENRGFSLEEIKKYGIGFSLDTWDSLLNALKEKGYSEEDMLELGLVRKNDRGNVFDYFRNRIMFPIYNETMKPVGFGGRIIISNDNSPKYLNSPDSKIFKKGNELFGLYNRGENIKKKGLAILMEGYLDVLSAHKNNFSNAV
;
A
#
# COMPACT_ATOMS: atom_id res chain seq x y z
N MET A 1 -12.63 -2.00 -7.08
CA MET A 1 -12.79 -0.79 -6.25
C MET A 1 -14.24 -0.33 -6.27
N TYR A 2 -14.72 0.26 -5.17
CA TYR A 2 -16.07 0.84 -5.05
C TYR A 2 -15.93 2.34 -4.78
N LYS A 3 -16.90 3.15 -5.22
CA LYS A 3 -16.97 4.56 -4.81
C LYS A 3 -17.42 4.64 -3.34
N LYS A 4 -16.99 5.67 -2.63
CA LYS A 4 -17.34 5.88 -1.22
C LYS A 4 -18.88 5.94 -1.03
N GLU A 5 -19.54 6.68 -1.91
CA GLU A 5 -21.01 6.83 -1.88
C GLU A 5 -21.76 5.51 -2.13
N GLU A 6 -21.19 4.62 -2.95
CA GLU A 6 -21.75 3.28 -3.21
C GLU A 6 -21.60 2.38 -1.98
N ILE A 7 -20.45 2.49 -1.27
CA ILE A 7 -20.22 1.75 -0.03
C ILE A 7 -21.18 2.25 1.08
N GLU A 8 -21.35 3.56 1.22
CA GLU A 8 -22.27 4.15 2.20
C GLU A 8 -23.71 3.66 1.96
N LYS A 9 -24.19 3.75 0.71
CA LYS A 9 -25.51 3.21 0.33
C LYS A 9 -25.63 1.70 0.54
N PHE A 10 -24.58 0.96 0.27
CA PHE A 10 -24.56 -0.49 0.49
C PHE A 10 -24.72 -0.81 1.99
N ILE A 11 -23.99 -0.11 2.87
CA ILE A 11 -24.12 -0.25 4.33
C ILE A 11 -25.52 0.11 4.81
N GLU A 12 -26.12 1.19 4.30
CA GLU A 12 -27.46 1.63 4.66
C GLU A 12 -28.55 0.61 4.29
N ASN A 13 -28.36 -0.10 3.18
CA ASN A 13 -29.29 -1.12 2.68
C ASN A 13 -29.09 -2.52 3.31
N LEU A 14 -28.03 -2.73 4.08
CA LEU A 14 -27.83 -3.96 4.83
C LEU A 14 -28.53 -3.91 6.18
N ASP A 15 -29.38 -4.89 6.46
CA ASP A 15 -29.95 -5.08 7.81
C ASP A 15 -28.88 -5.72 8.71
N ILE A 16 -28.28 -4.88 9.57
CA ILE A 16 -27.26 -5.33 10.51
C ILE A 16 -27.74 -6.42 11.46
N VAL A 17 -29.03 -6.40 11.84
CA VAL A 17 -29.61 -7.40 12.77
C VAL A 17 -29.69 -8.74 12.05
N GLN A 18 -30.07 -8.74 10.77
CA GLN A 18 -30.12 -9.92 9.95
C GLN A 18 -28.72 -10.52 9.76
N VAL A 19 -27.74 -9.66 9.37
CA VAL A 19 -26.35 -10.11 9.14
C VAL A 19 -25.74 -10.71 10.41
N ILE A 20 -25.89 -10.05 11.56
CA ILE A 20 -25.30 -10.49 12.82
C ILE A 20 -26.09 -11.67 13.42
N GLY A 21 -27.40 -11.71 13.21
CA GLY A 21 -28.27 -12.75 13.74
C GLY A 21 -27.96 -14.17 13.26
N GLU A 22 -27.25 -14.30 12.16
CA GLU A 22 -26.77 -15.62 11.68
C GLU A 22 -25.62 -16.18 12.53
N TYR A 23 -24.88 -15.32 13.22
CA TYR A 23 -23.70 -15.69 14.02
C TYR A 23 -23.94 -15.56 15.52
N VAL A 24 -24.85 -14.69 15.92
CA VAL A 24 -25.10 -14.36 17.33
C VAL A 24 -26.60 -14.44 17.62
N THR A 25 -26.97 -15.20 18.65
CA THR A 25 -28.36 -15.22 19.12
C THR A 25 -28.68 -13.87 19.76
N LEU A 26 -29.44 -13.04 19.04
CA LEU A 26 -29.81 -11.69 19.46
C LEU A 26 -31.17 -11.69 20.18
N LYS A 27 -31.24 -11.04 21.35
CA LYS A 27 -32.48 -10.79 22.09
C LYS A 27 -32.76 -9.29 22.09
N LYS A 28 -34.02 -8.90 21.84
CA LYS A 28 -34.46 -7.51 21.84
C LYS A 28 -34.31 -6.89 23.24
N ALA A 29 -33.68 -5.73 23.32
CA ALA A 29 -33.47 -4.98 24.56
C ALA A 29 -33.74 -3.48 24.32
N GLY A 30 -34.98 -3.08 24.47
CA GLY A 30 -35.47 -1.73 24.10
C GLY A 30 -35.39 -1.50 22.58
N ALA A 31 -34.73 -0.42 22.17
CA ALA A 31 -34.49 -0.08 20.76
C ALA A 31 -33.32 -0.86 20.15
N ASN A 32 -32.54 -1.61 20.93
CA ASN A 32 -31.37 -2.35 20.49
C ASN A 32 -31.57 -3.87 20.66
N TYR A 33 -30.59 -4.63 20.20
CA TYR A 33 -30.48 -6.06 20.45
C TYR A 33 -29.22 -6.35 21.27
N LYS A 34 -29.27 -7.41 22.10
CA LYS A 34 -28.15 -7.88 22.89
C LYS A 34 -27.91 -9.38 22.66
N GLY A 35 -26.64 -9.78 22.73
CA GLY A 35 -26.20 -11.18 22.66
C GLY A 35 -24.89 -11.38 23.38
N PHE A 36 -24.41 -12.62 23.36
CA PHE A 36 -23.06 -12.93 23.81
C PHE A 36 -22.04 -12.56 22.74
N SER A 37 -20.85 -12.15 23.15
CA SER A 37 -19.76 -11.83 22.25
C SER A 37 -19.38 -13.05 21.38
N PRO A 38 -19.31 -12.93 20.06
CA PRO A 38 -18.77 -13.99 19.20
C PRO A 38 -17.25 -13.98 19.15
N PHE A 39 -16.60 -12.97 19.77
CA PHE A 39 -15.16 -12.76 19.74
C PHE A 39 -14.46 -13.17 21.03
N LYS A 40 -15.23 -13.48 22.09
CA LYS A 40 -14.73 -13.85 23.40
C LYS A 40 -15.78 -14.66 24.16
N GLU A 41 -15.36 -15.70 24.86
CA GLU A 41 -16.23 -16.40 25.82
C GLU A 41 -16.59 -15.50 27.00
N GLU A 42 -17.89 -15.42 27.33
CA GLU A 42 -18.40 -14.59 28.42
C GLU A 42 -19.64 -15.19 29.07
N ARG A 43 -19.91 -14.80 30.31
CA ARG A 43 -21.08 -15.30 31.08
C ARG A 43 -22.26 -14.32 31.05
N THR A 44 -22.04 -13.08 30.68
CA THR A 44 -23.07 -12.03 30.63
C THR A 44 -23.07 -11.37 29.25
N PRO A 45 -24.24 -11.19 28.60
CA PRO A 45 -24.31 -10.60 27.27
C PRO A 45 -23.74 -9.18 27.22
N SER A 46 -22.65 -8.97 26.49
CA SER A 46 -22.02 -7.66 26.32
C SER A 46 -22.03 -7.16 24.87
N PHE A 47 -22.51 -7.97 23.96
CA PHE A 47 -22.62 -7.61 22.55
C PHE A 47 -23.93 -6.89 22.28
N THR A 48 -23.88 -5.68 21.71
CA THR A 48 -25.05 -4.84 21.45
C THR A 48 -25.10 -4.46 19.97
N VAL A 49 -26.29 -4.56 19.37
CA VAL A 49 -26.58 -4.13 18.00
C VAL A 49 -27.64 -3.03 18.03
N SER A 50 -27.37 -1.91 17.36
CA SER A 50 -28.27 -0.79 17.20
C SER A 50 -28.76 -0.71 15.76
N PRO A 51 -30.01 -1.14 15.45
CA PRO A 51 -30.55 -1.07 14.09
C PRO A 51 -30.65 0.37 13.58
N THR A 52 -31.08 1.29 14.44
CA THR A 52 -31.27 2.71 14.08
C THR A 52 -29.98 3.42 13.70
N LYS A 53 -28.85 3.00 14.28
CA LYS A 53 -27.51 3.53 13.97
C LYS A 53 -26.76 2.68 12.97
N ASN A 54 -27.30 1.51 12.63
CA ASN A 54 -26.69 0.50 11.78
C ASN A 54 -25.26 0.09 12.23
N ILE A 55 -25.06 -0.05 13.56
CA ILE A 55 -23.78 -0.39 14.19
C ILE A 55 -23.94 -1.47 15.25
N PHE A 56 -22.84 -2.17 15.50
CA PHE A 56 -22.67 -3.03 16.67
C PHE A 56 -21.56 -2.52 17.58
N LYS A 57 -21.61 -2.92 18.84
CA LYS A 57 -20.56 -2.72 19.83
C LYS A 57 -20.48 -3.93 20.75
N ASP A 58 -19.29 -4.52 20.81
CA ASP A 58 -18.92 -5.52 21.80
C ASP A 58 -18.17 -4.83 22.94
N PHE A 59 -18.81 -4.76 24.10
CA PHE A 59 -18.23 -4.09 25.27
C PHE A 59 -17.19 -4.94 25.99
N SER A 60 -17.14 -6.25 25.73
CA SER A 60 -16.13 -7.15 26.34
C SER A 60 -14.75 -7.05 25.67
N THR A 61 -14.73 -6.81 24.36
CA THR A 61 -13.50 -6.72 23.56
C THR A 61 -13.18 -5.32 23.06
N GLY A 62 -14.13 -4.40 23.18
CA GLY A 62 -14.01 -3.05 22.60
C GLY A 62 -14.26 -2.99 21.09
N ILE A 63 -14.52 -4.12 20.43
CA ILE A 63 -14.77 -4.21 18.99
C ILE A 63 -16.10 -3.56 18.65
N GLY A 64 -16.17 -2.82 17.54
CA GLY A 64 -17.41 -2.23 17.04
C GLY A 64 -17.29 -1.83 15.58
N GLY A 65 -18.45 -1.55 14.95
CA GLY A 65 -18.50 -1.15 13.56
C GLY A 65 -19.86 -1.41 12.92
N ASN A 66 -19.90 -1.51 11.60
CA ASN A 66 -21.08 -1.83 10.79
C ASN A 66 -21.15 -3.32 10.41
N ALA A 67 -22.16 -3.70 9.62
CA ALA A 67 -22.36 -5.08 9.15
C ALA A 67 -21.13 -5.64 8.40
N ILE A 68 -20.50 -4.81 7.55
CA ILE A 68 -19.30 -5.25 6.78
C ILE A 68 -18.14 -5.54 7.74
N SER A 69 -17.85 -4.63 8.68
CA SER A 69 -16.75 -4.82 9.63
C SER A 69 -16.97 -5.99 10.60
N PHE A 70 -18.22 -6.31 10.94
CA PHE A 70 -18.57 -7.51 11.65
C PHE A 70 -18.26 -8.76 10.81
N TYR A 71 -18.76 -8.80 9.57
CA TYR A 71 -18.63 -9.93 8.67
C TYR A 71 -17.16 -10.23 8.32
N MET A 72 -16.36 -9.18 8.10
CA MET A 72 -14.91 -9.30 7.93
C MET A 72 -14.23 -9.98 9.11
N LYS A 73 -14.59 -9.57 10.34
CA LYS A 73 -13.94 -10.09 11.54
C LYS A 73 -14.34 -11.53 11.86
N ILE A 74 -15.60 -11.86 11.71
CA ILE A 74 -16.09 -13.21 12.07
C ILE A 74 -15.63 -14.25 11.06
N ASN A 75 -15.52 -13.92 9.77
CA ASN A 75 -15.10 -14.81 8.70
C ASN A 75 -13.59 -14.69 8.37
N ASN A 76 -12.88 -13.74 8.99
CA ASN A 76 -11.46 -13.45 8.75
C ASN A 76 -11.13 -13.18 7.26
N ILE A 77 -11.96 -12.40 6.60
CA ILE A 77 -11.86 -12.05 5.18
C ILE A 77 -11.62 -10.57 4.97
N THR A 78 -11.19 -10.20 3.75
CA THR A 78 -10.95 -8.80 3.38
C THR A 78 -12.24 -8.02 3.18
N PHE A 79 -12.13 -6.68 3.16
CA PHE A 79 -13.27 -5.79 2.89
C PHE A 79 -13.95 -6.09 1.55
N TYR A 80 -13.18 -6.35 0.50
CA TYR A 80 -13.72 -6.63 -0.83
C TYR A 80 -14.47 -7.97 -0.89
N GLU A 81 -13.93 -9.01 -0.28
CA GLU A 81 -14.58 -10.31 -0.16
C GLU A 81 -15.88 -10.17 0.65
N ALA A 82 -15.85 -9.49 1.79
CA ALA A 82 -17.02 -9.27 2.62
C ALA A 82 -18.14 -8.52 1.86
N VAL A 83 -17.81 -7.48 1.11
CA VAL A 83 -18.77 -6.72 0.31
C VAL A 83 -19.37 -7.59 -0.80
N GLU A 84 -18.57 -8.40 -1.49
CA GLU A 84 -19.04 -9.28 -2.55
C GLU A 84 -19.97 -10.38 -2.01
N GLU A 85 -19.56 -11.05 -0.93
CA GLU A 85 -20.37 -12.09 -0.30
C GLU A 85 -21.69 -11.54 0.25
N LEU A 86 -21.66 -10.41 0.98
CA LEU A 86 -22.86 -9.78 1.52
C LEU A 86 -23.78 -9.27 0.40
N SER A 87 -23.24 -8.75 -0.70
CA SER A 87 -24.01 -8.31 -1.86
C SER A 87 -24.82 -9.46 -2.47
N VAL A 88 -24.19 -10.61 -2.63
CA VAL A 88 -24.85 -11.82 -3.17
C VAL A 88 -25.83 -12.38 -2.15
N LYS A 89 -25.41 -12.55 -0.92
CA LYS A 89 -26.16 -13.23 0.16
C LYS A 89 -27.44 -12.50 0.53
N TYR A 90 -27.41 -11.17 0.61
CA TYR A 90 -28.56 -10.34 0.99
C TYR A 90 -29.25 -9.66 -0.20
N ASN A 91 -28.80 -9.95 -1.43
CA ASN A 91 -29.32 -9.36 -2.66
C ASN A 91 -29.32 -7.81 -2.64
N VAL A 92 -28.28 -7.23 -2.02
CA VAL A 92 -28.05 -5.78 -2.00
C VAL A 92 -27.03 -5.44 -3.09
N PRO A 93 -27.48 -4.81 -4.20
CA PRO A 93 -26.58 -4.54 -5.30
C PRO A 93 -25.56 -3.45 -4.93
N ILE A 94 -24.31 -3.66 -5.32
CA ILE A 94 -23.26 -2.65 -5.24
C ILE A 94 -22.56 -2.51 -6.59
N ARG A 95 -22.46 -1.27 -7.08
CA ARG A 95 -21.78 -1.01 -8.37
C ARG A 95 -20.27 -0.95 -8.15
N LYS A 96 -19.57 -1.93 -8.73
CA LYS A 96 -18.13 -1.84 -8.91
C LYS A 96 -17.83 -0.65 -9.82
N LEU A 97 -16.81 0.14 -9.46
CA LEU A 97 -16.20 1.01 -10.44
C LEU A 97 -15.82 0.14 -11.63
N ASN A 98 -16.45 0.34 -12.78
CA ASN A 98 -15.94 -0.18 -14.02
C ASN A 98 -14.59 0.48 -14.29
N ILE A 99 -13.53 -0.08 -13.71
CA ILE A 99 -12.18 0.15 -14.20
C ILE A 99 -12.23 -0.45 -15.59
N SER A 100 -12.30 0.40 -16.61
CA SER A 100 -12.37 -0.07 -18.00
C SER A 100 -11.21 -1.04 -18.20
N LYS A 101 -11.43 -2.13 -18.94
CA LYS A 101 -10.35 -3.09 -19.27
C LYS A 101 -9.10 -2.34 -19.80
N LYS A 102 -9.30 -1.17 -20.41
CA LYS A 102 -8.27 -0.28 -20.89
C LYS A 102 -7.44 0.35 -19.76
N SER A 103 -8.05 0.74 -18.61
CA SER A 103 -7.32 1.31 -17.48
C SER A 103 -6.59 0.23 -16.67
N SER A 104 -7.13 -0.97 -16.56
CA SER A 104 -6.44 -2.09 -15.90
C SER A 104 -5.23 -2.55 -16.71
N PHE A 105 -5.35 -2.61 -18.04
CA PHE A 105 -4.24 -2.95 -18.93
C PHE A 105 -3.14 -1.88 -18.94
N GLN A 106 -3.54 -0.59 -18.91
CA GLN A 106 -2.60 0.52 -18.84
C GLN A 106 -1.85 0.57 -17.50
N ASN A 107 -2.54 0.29 -16.38
CA ASN A 107 -1.89 0.18 -15.08
C ASN A 107 -0.91 -0.99 -15.03
N GLU A 108 -1.22 -2.14 -15.64
CA GLU A 108 -0.29 -3.28 -15.69
C GLU A 108 0.99 -2.93 -16.46
N LYS A 109 0.86 -2.22 -17.59
CA LYS A 109 2.02 -1.66 -18.32
C LYS A 109 2.86 -0.73 -17.45
N TYR A 110 2.24 0.14 -16.65
CA TYR A 110 2.95 1.03 -15.75
C TYR A 110 3.73 0.27 -14.65
N TYR A 111 3.13 -0.76 -14.06
CA TYR A 111 3.85 -1.62 -13.10
C TYR A 111 5.01 -2.35 -13.76
N GLU A 112 4.88 -2.75 -15.01
CA GLU A 112 5.95 -3.38 -15.78
C GLU A 112 7.12 -2.40 -15.99
N ILE A 113 6.85 -1.17 -16.43
CA ILE A 113 7.88 -0.12 -16.58
C ILE A 113 8.60 0.16 -15.25
N MET A 114 7.85 0.25 -14.14
CA MET A 114 8.45 0.49 -12.82
C MET A 114 9.34 -0.66 -12.37
N ARG A 115 8.95 -1.91 -12.67
CA ARG A 115 9.77 -3.10 -12.39
C ARG A 115 11.06 -3.09 -13.22
N GLU A 116 10.97 -2.75 -14.51
CA GLU A 116 12.14 -2.62 -15.37
C GLU A 116 13.09 -1.52 -14.88
N ALA A 117 12.56 -0.37 -14.49
CA ALA A 117 13.36 0.70 -13.89
C ALA A 117 14.06 0.24 -12.61
N GLN A 118 13.37 -0.50 -11.74
CA GLN A 118 13.95 -1.09 -10.54
C GLN A 118 15.08 -2.06 -10.88
N GLU A 119 14.90 -2.92 -11.87
CA GLU A 119 15.96 -3.86 -12.31
C GLU A 119 17.18 -3.13 -12.85
N ILE A 120 16.99 -2.06 -13.63
CA ILE A 120 18.09 -1.23 -14.14
C ILE A 120 18.87 -0.63 -12.96
N PHE A 121 18.18 -0.01 -12.00
CA PHE A 121 18.82 0.56 -10.81
C PHE A 121 19.53 -0.51 -9.97
N SER A 122 18.94 -1.69 -9.81
CA SER A 122 19.56 -2.81 -9.08
C SER A 122 20.80 -3.37 -9.78
N LYS A 123 20.84 -3.37 -11.11
CA LYS A 123 22.06 -3.72 -11.87
C LYS A 123 23.13 -2.66 -11.76
N ASN A 124 22.75 -1.39 -11.75
CA ASN A 124 23.68 -0.26 -11.66
C ASN A 124 24.40 -0.21 -10.30
N ILE A 125 23.71 -0.48 -9.19
CA ILE A 125 24.37 -0.46 -7.88
C ILE A 125 25.47 -1.50 -7.78
N LEU A 126 25.28 -2.67 -8.38
CA LEU A 126 26.27 -3.76 -8.37
C LEU A 126 27.55 -3.41 -9.15
N LYS A 127 27.49 -2.43 -10.05
CA LYS A 127 28.61 -1.95 -10.87
C LYS A 127 29.25 -0.67 -10.31
N SER A 128 28.68 -0.06 -9.28
CA SER A 128 29.15 1.19 -8.68
C SER A 128 29.81 0.92 -7.34
N GLU A 129 31.14 0.88 -7.33
CA GLU A 129 31.93 0.74 -6.09
C GLU A 129 31.58 1.82 -5.06
N GLN A 130 31.39 3.06 -5.51
CA GLN A 130 30.99 4.18 -4.65
C GLN A 130 29.64 3.96 -3.99
N ALA A 131 28.62 3.50 -4.76
CA ALA A 131 27.30 3.23 -4.23
C ALA A 131 27.31 2.04 -3.26
N LEU A 132 28.04 0.98 -3.55
CA LEU A 132 28.22 -0.17 -2.66
C LEU A 132 28.89 0.25 -1.36
N LYS A 133 30.00 0.96 -1.42
CA LYS A 133 30.74 1.46 -0.25
C LYS A 133 29.87 2.41 0.59
N TYR A 134 29.05 3.24 -0.04
CA TYR A 134 28.10 4.08 0.67
C TYR A 134 27.10 3.24 1.47
N MET A 135 26.52 2.20 0.90
CA MET A 135 25.56 1.32 1.58
C MET A 135 26.22 0.47 2.66
N GLU A 136 27.44 0.00 2.43
CA GLU A 136 28.25 -0.72 3.43
C GLU A 136 28.52 0.15 4.66
N ASN A 137 28.91 1.41 4.46
CA ASN A 137 29.11 2.39 5.53
C ASN A 137 27.81 2.70 6.30
N ARG A 138 26.66 2.41 5.72
CA ARG A 138 25.34 2.46 6.35
C ARG A 138 24.94 1.13 7.02
N GLY A 139 25.84 0.15 7.00
CA GLY A 139 25.64 -1.15 7.61
C GLY A 139 24.82 -2.13 6.80
N PHE A 140 24.66 -1.95 5.50
CA PHE A 140 23.94 -2.87 4.62
C PHE A 140 24.90 -3.76 3.83
N SER A 141 24.73 -5.07 3.97
CA SER A 141 25.45 -6.06 3.17
C SER A 141 24.91 -6.12 1.73
N LEU A 142 25.70 -6.73 0.84
CA LEU A 142 25.28 -6.98 -0.55
C LEU A 142 23.99 -7.80 -0.63
N GLU A 143 23.81 -8.76 0.26
CA GLU A 143 22.58 -9.58 0.34
C GLU A 143 21.36 -8.75 0.75
N GLU A 144 21.55 -7.85 1.71
CA GLU A 144 20.48 -6.94 2.16
C GLU A 144 20.13 -5.92 1.07
N ILE A 145 21.11 -5.39 0.34
CA ILE A 145 20.90 -4.52 -0.82
C ILE A 145 20.02 -5.22 -1.86
N LYS A 146 20.32 -6.45 -2.19
CA LYS A 146 19.53 -7.26 -3.13
C LYS A 146 18.14 -7.58 -2.57
N LYS A 147 18.07 -8.00 -1.31
CA LYS A 147 16.81 -8.35 -0.62
C LYS A 147 15.80 -7.19 -0.60
N TYR A 148 16.29 -5.98 -0.38
CA TYR A 148 15.41 -4.79 -0.32
C TYR A 148 15.22 -4.13 -1.69
N GLY A 149 15.83 -4.65 -2.75
CA GLY A 149 15.74 -4.10 -4.10
C GLY A 149 16.38 -2.72 -4.23
N ILE A 150 17.35 -2.40 -3.37
CA ILE A 150 18.04 -1.12 -3.40
C ILE A 150 18.85 -1.04 -4.69
N GLY A 151 18.83 0.12 -5.35
CA GLY A 151 19.51 0.36 -6.61
C GLY A 151 20.31 1.66 -6.63
N PHE A 152 20.82 1.99 -7.81
CA PHE A 152 21.54 3.23 -8.03
C PHE A 152 21.17 3.84 -9.38
N SER A 153 20.83 5.13 -9.38
CA SER A 153 20.69 5.91 -10.61
C SER A 153 22.04 6.55 -10.95
N LEU A 154 22.52 6.30 -12.17
CA LEU A 154 23.80 6.81 -12.64
C LEU A 154 23.81 8.34 -12.68
N ASP A 155 25.01 8.92 -12.67
CA ASP A 155 25.20 10.37 -12.84
C ASP A 155 25.23 10.75 -14.33
N THR A 156 24.17 10.40 -15.04
CA THR A 156 23.96 10.68 -16.45
C THR A 156 22.60 11.33 -16.64
N TRP A 157 22.40 11.98 -17.79
CA TRP A 157 21.15 12.69 -18.05
C TRP A 157 20.04 11.81 -18.62
N ASP A 158 20.36 10.65 -19.21
CA ASP A 158 19.43 9.89 -20.06
C ASP A 158 19.67 8.36 -20.03
N SER A 159 20.39 7.86 -19.05
CA SER A 159 20.73 6.43 -18.94
C SER A 159 19.48 5.56 -18.76
N LEU A 160 18.56 5.94 -17.85
CA LEU A 160 17.32 5.20 -17.63
C LEU A 160 16.38 5.38 -18.83
N LEU A 161 16.26 6.62 -19.34
CA LEU A 161 15.45 6.95 -20.51
C LEU A 161 15.82 6.05 -21.70
N ASN A 162 17.10 5.99 -22.05
CA ASN A 162 17.58 5.20 -23.18
C ASN A 162 17.36 3.70 -22.96
N ALA A 163 17.70 3.18 -21.77
CA ALA A 163 17.51 1.78 -21.44
C ALA A 163 16.04 1.33 -21.50
N LEU A 164 15.10 2.18 -21.10
CA LEU A 164 13.67 1.88 -21.21
C LEU A 164 13.15 2.03 -22.64
N LYS A 165 13.67 2.99 -23.43
CA LYS A 165 13.36 3.12 -24.87
C LYS A 165 13.83 1.92 -25.67
N GLU A 166 15.00 1.37 -25.38
CA GLU A 166 15.51 0.14 -26.01
C GLU A 166 14.59 -1.07 -25.76
N LYS A 167 13.85 -1.06 -24.63
CA LYS A 167 12.83 -2.06 -24.30
C LYS A 167 11.44 -1.75 -24.92
N GLY A 168 11.31 -0.67 -25.68
CA GLY A 168 10.10 -0.30 -26.39
C GLY A 168 9.08 0.54 -25.59
N TYR A 169 9.46 1.06 -24.43
CA TYR A 169 8.58 1.95 -23.66
C TYR A 169 8.62 3.38 -24.18
N SER A 170 7.46 4.07 -24.13
CA SER A 170 7.32 5.42 -24.63
C SER A 170 7.77 6.48 -23.62
N GLU A 171 8.21 7.65 -24.12
CA GLU A 171 8.55 8.78 -23.26
C GLU A 171 7.34 9.28 -22.46
N GLU A 172 6.14 9.25 -23.05
CA GLU A 172 4.90 9.66 -22.39
C GLU A 172 4.61 8.82 -21.15
N ASP A 173 4.78 7.49 -21.23
CA ASP A 173 4.59 6.60 -20.09
C ASP A 173 5.63 6.87 -18.98
N MET A 174 6.88 7.12 -19.37
CA MET A 174 7.95 7.44 -18.42
C MET A 174 7.75 8.80 -17.74
N LEU A 175 7.24 9.79 -18.46
CA LEU A 175 6.85 11.12 -17.92
C LEU A 175 5.69 10.97 -16.94
N GLU A 176 4.65 10.23 -17.31
CA GLU A 176 3.49 9.97 -16.44
C GLU A 176 3.88 9.26 -15.13
N LEU A 177 4.89 8.39 -15.18
CA LEU A 177 5.42 7.68 -14.01
C LEU A 177 6.44 8.49 -13.21
N GLY A 178 6.84 9.66 -13.70
CA GLY A 178 7.84 10.50 -13.05
C GLY A 178 9.24 9.89 -13.01
N LEU A 179 9.56 8.98 -13.94
CA LEU A 179 10.89 8.43 -14.11
C LEU A 179 11.81 9.38 -14.86
N VAL A 180 11.22 10.19 -15.74
CA VAL A 180 11.90 11.23 -16.53
C VAL A 180 11.16 12.56 -16.41
N ARG A 181 11.83 13.63 -16.77
CA ARG A 181 11.27 15.00 -16.85
C ARG A 181 11.57 15.64 -18.19
N LYS A 182 10.79 16.65 -18.53
CA LYS A 182 10.96 17.47 -19.72
C LYS A 182 11.31 18.89 -19.29
N ASN A 183 12.33 19.49 -19.90
CA ASN A 183 12.65 20.91 -19.69
C ASN A 183 11.85 21.82 -20.63
N ASP A 184 11.97 23.12 -20.44
CA ASP A 184 11.26 24.13 -21.24
C ASP A 184 11.62 24.09 -22.72
N ARG A 185 12.79 23.54 -23.10
CA ARG A 185 13.25 23.34 -24.47
C ARG A 185 12.73 22.06 -25.11
N GLY A 186 11.97 21.24 -24.35
CA GLY A 186 11.40 20.01 -24.83
C GLY A 186 12.31 18.77 -24.67
N ASN A 187 13.51 18.89 -24.14
CA ASN A 187 14.41 17.75 -23.92
C ASN A 187 13.94 16.93 -22.73
N VAL A 188 13.90 15.61 -22.89
CA VAL A 188 13.55 14.64 -21.85
C VAL A 188 14.83 14.10 -21.21
N PHE A 189 14.83 13.98 -19.87
CA PHE A 189 15.99 13.53 -19.09
C PHE A 189 15.58 12.78 -17.83
N ASP A 190 16.48 11.97 -17.29
CA ASP A 190 16.27 11.16 -16.09
C ASP A 190 15.94 12.03 -14.87
N TYR A 191 14.86 11.71 -14.16
CA TYR A 191 14.44 12.42 -12.97
C TYR A 191 15.39 12.18 -11.79
N PHE A 192 15.86 10.95 -11.64
CA PHE A 192 16.81 10.55 -10.60
C PHE A 192 18.22 10.43 -11.20
N ARG A 193 19.19 11.11 -10.60
CA ARG A 193 20.59 11.06 -11.02
C ARG A 193 21.49 11.06 -9.79
N ASN A 194 22.54 10.24 -9.81
CA ASN A 194 23.54 10.10 -8.75
C ASN A 194 22.91 9.82 -7.37
N ARG A 195 21.96 8.85 -7.32
CA ARG A 195 21.21 8.56 -6.10
C ARG A 195 21.12 7.08 -5.80
N ILE A 196 21.23 6.73 -4.53
CA ILE A 196 20.74 5.42 -4.04
C ILE A 196 19.23 5.42 -4.17
N MET A 197 18.67 4.37 -4.77
CA MET A 197 17.27 4.24 -5.10
C MET A 197 16.60 3.23 -4.17
N PHE A 198 15.53 3.66 -3.53
CA PHE A 198 14.70 2.84 -2.66
C PHE A 198 13.35 2.63 -3.34
N PRO A 199 12.99 1.39 -3.76
CA PRO A 199 11.72 1.14 -4.39
C PRO A 199 10.58 1.26 -3.37
N ILE A 200 9.51 1.92 -3.76
CA ILE A 200 8.27 2.01 -2.99
C ILE A 200 7.29 1.04 -3.61
N TYR A 201 6.76 0.12 -2.80
CA TYR A 201 5.84 -0.93 -3.23
C TYR A 201 4.43 -0.66 -2.71
N ASN A 202 3.43 -1.03 -3.50
CA ASN A 202 2.06 -1.08 -3.04
C ASN A 202 1.76 -2.38 -2.25
N GLU A 203 0.54 -2.54 -1.77
CA GLU A 203 0.10 -3.71 -1.00
C GLU A 203 0.27 -5.05 -1.74
N THR A 204 0.30 -5.05 -3.08
CA THR A 204 0.49 -6.24 -3.92
C THR A 204 1.94 -6.48 -4.34
N MET A 205 2.92 -5.85 -3.65
CA MET A 205 4.35 -5.98 -3.94
C MET A 205 4.78 -5.51 -5.33
N LYS A 206 4.00 -4.66 -5.98
CA LYS A 206 4.38 -4.03 -7.25
C LYS A 206 5.07 -2.70 -6.96
N PRO A 207 6.22 -2.40 -7.59
CA PRO A 207 6.86 -1.10 -7.43
C PRO A 207 5.98 -0.01 -8.05
N VAL A 208 5.76 1.06 -7.31
CA VAL A 208 4.88 2.19 -7.72
C VAL A 208 5.62 3.51 -7.78
N GLY A 209 6.76 3.63 -7.10
CA GLY A 209 7.58 4.82 -7.04
C GLY A 209 8.96 4.52 -6.48
N PHE A 210 9.76 5.55 -6.37
CA PHE A 210 11.10 5.48 -5.79
C PHE A 210 11.37 6.66 -4.87
N GLY A 211 12.13 6.40 -3.80
CA GLY A 211 12.87 7.40 -3.07
C GLY A 211 14.34 7.40 -3.53
N GLY A 212 14.92 8.56 -3.74
CA GLY A 212 16.31 8.68 -4.17
C GLY A 212 17.14 9.49 -3.18
N ARG A 213 18.23 8.93 -2.61
CA ARG A 213 19.16 9.65 -1.74
C ARG A 213 20.45 9.94 -2.49
N ILE A 214 20.84 11.22 -2.58
CA ILE A 214 22.10 11.62 -3.20
C ILE A 214 23.30 11.07 -2.42
N ILE A 215 24.31 10.56 -3.12
CA ILE A 215 25.55 10.06 -2.50
C ILE A 215 26.51 11.21 -2.20
N ILE A 216 26.71 12.10 -3.18
CA ILE A 216 27.53 13.29 -3.07
C ILE A 216 26.59 14.48 -3.10
N SER A 217 26.53 15.25 -2.02
CA SER A 217 25.74 16.49 -2.00
C SER A 217 26.50 17.57 -2.76
N ASN A 218 25.94 18.02 -3.88
CA ASN A 218 26.24 19.33 -4.43
C ASN A 218 25.27 20.32 -3.76
N ASP A 219 25.71 21.51 -3.43
CA ASP A 219 24.96 22.51 -2.62
C ASP A 219 23.55 22.85 -3.15
N ASN A 220 23.23 22.50 -4.39
CA ASN A 220 21.97 22.81 -5.04
C ASN A 220 21.01 21.62 -5.23
N SER A 221 21.36 20.41 -4.80
CA SER A 221 20.50 19.22 -5.00
C SER A 221 19.90 18.75 -3.68
N PRO A 222 18.56 18.48 -3.61
CA PRO A 222 17.95 18.00 -2.39
C PRO A 222 18.56 16.65 -1.98
N LYS A 223 18.84 16.48 -0.68
CA LYS A 223 19.40 15.25 -0.11
C LYS A 223 18.52 14.04 -0.43
N TYR A 224 17.22 14.18 -0.35
CA TYR A 224 16.22 13.19 -0.73
C TYR A 224 15.32 13.73 -1.83
N LEU A 225 15.00 12.87 -2.78
CA LEU A 225 14.10 13.14 -3.89
C LEU A 225 13.14 11.95 -4.01
N ASN A 226 11.84 12.21 -4.04
CA ASN A 226 10.84 11.15 -4.18
C ASN A 226 10.16 11.24 -5.55
N SER A 227 9.64 10.12 -6.05
CA SER A 227 8.75 10.12 -7.20
C SER A 227 7.62 11.13 -7.00
N PRO A 228 7.26 11.89 -8.04
CA PRO A 228 6.04 12.67 -8.03
C PRO A 228 4.81 11.76 -8.02
N ASP A 229 3.65 12.34 -7.74
CA ASP A 229 2.37 11.64 -7.91
C ASP A 229 2.20 11.20 -9.36
N SER A 230 1.67 10.00 -9.55
CA SER A 230 1.38 9.41 -10.85
C SER A 230 0.03 8.69 -10.83
N LYS A 231 -0.34 8.02 -11.93
CA LYS A 231 -1.56 7.20 -11.99
C LYS A 231 -1.54 5.99 -11.06
N ILE A 232 -0.34 5.47 -10.73
CA ILE A 232 -0.17 4.28 -9.88
C ILE A 232 0.47 4.61 -8.52
N PHE A 233 0.86 5.85 -8.26
CA PHE A 233 1.50 6.30 -7.03
C PHE A 233 0.90 7.60 -6.53
N LYS A 234 0.49 7.62 -5.27
CA LYS A 234 0.07 8.81 -4.52
C LYS A 234 0.86 8.87 -3.22
N LYS A 235 1.78 9.83 -3.11
CA LYS A 235 2.70 9.94 -1.98
C LYS A 235 2.00 9.94 -0.61
N GLY A 236 0.82 10.54 -0.50
CA GLY A 236 0.04 10.60 0.74
C GLY A 236 -0.66 9.29 1.10
N ASN A 237 -0.71 8.30 0.19
CA ASN A 237 -1.42 7.03 0.40
C ASN A 237 -0.46 5.86 0.68
N GLU A 238 0.84 6.05 0.47
CA GLU A 238 1.83 4.99 0.58
C GLU A 238 2.74 5.22 1.79
N LEU A 239 2.86 4.19 2.63
CA LEU A 239 3.85 4.13 3.69
C LEU A 239 4.99 3.19 3.28
N PHE A 240 6.21 3.72 3.26
CA PHE A 240 7.38 2.91 2.95
C PHE A 240 7.55 1.78 3.97
N GLY A 241 7.79 0.57 3.50
CA GLY A 241 7.94 -0.60 4.35
C GLY A 241 6.63 -1.30 4.74
N LEU A 242 5.45 -0.71 4.46
CA LEU A 242 4.16 -1.31 4.82
C LEU A 242 3.84 -2.55 3.98
N TYR A 243 4.28 -2.59 2.72
CA TYR A 243 4.10 -3.74 1.86
C TYR A 243 4.55 -5.02 2.57
N ASN A 244 3.76 -6.10 2.47
CA ASN A 244 4.07 -7.39 3.09
C ASN A 244 4.22 -7.38 4.64
N ARG A 245 3.94 -6.25 5.33
CA ARG A 245 4.15 -6.10 6.78
C ARG A 245 2.87 -5.90 7.56
N GLY A 246 1.74 -5.70 6.89
CA GLY A 246 0.45 -5.48 7.53
C GLY A 246 0.08 -6.59 8.52
N GLU A 247 0.39 -7.86 8.21
CA GLU A 247 0.19 -8.98 9.14
C GLU A 247 1.09 -8.90 10.38
N ASN A 248 2.35 -8.47 10.23
CA ASN A 248 3.26 -8.32 11.36
C ASN A 248 2.80 -7.21 12.30
N ILE A 249 2.32 -6.10 11.73
CA ILE A 249 1.71 -5.01 12.50
C ILE A 249 0.47 -5.50 13.23
N LYS A 250 -0.42 -6.24 12.56
CA LYS A 250 -1.61 -6.83 13.18
C LYS A 250 -1.26 -7.81 14.30
N LYS A 251 -0.30 -8.71 14.08
CA LYS A 251 0.15 -9.69 15.10
C LYS A 251 0.76 -9.02 16.33
N LYS A 252 1.52 -7.93 16.14
CA LYS A 252 2.15 -7.19 17.25
C LYS A 252 1.23 -6.13 17.87
N GLY A 253 0.12 -5.78 17.22
CA GLY A 253 -0.79 -4.71 17.65
C GLY A 253 -0.18 -3.32 17.65
N LEU A 254 0.97 -3.13 16.98
CA LEU A 254 1.78 -1.91 17.02
C LEU A 254 2.51 -1.70 15.69
N ALA A 255 2.48 -0.47 15.16
CA ALA A 255 3.34 0.01 14.09
C ALA A 255 4.39 0.97 14.67
N ILE A 256 5.63 0.88 14.17
CA ILE A 256 6.71 1.83 14.50
C ILE A 256 6.89 2.76 13.31
N LEU A 257 6.53 4.03 13.48
CA LEU A 257 6.67 5.05 12.44
C LEU A 257 8.07 5.64 12.46
N MET A 258 8.73 5.68 11.29
CA MET A 258 10.08 6.23 11.12
C MET A 258 10.09 7.25 9.98
N GLU A 259 11.04 8.22 10.03
CA GLU A 259 11.09 9.32 9.06
C GLU A 259 11.81 8.96 7.74
N GLY A 260 12.76 8.03 7.79
CA GLY A 260 13.67 7.78 6.66
C GLY A 260 13.69 6.34 6.16
N TYR A 261 13.89 6.18 4.85
CA TYR A 261 14.00 4.87 4.20
C TYR A 261 15.04 3.95 4.86
N LEU A 262 16.22 4.49 5.16
CA LEU A 262 17.30 3.72 5.80
C LEU A 262 16.95 3.33 7.23
N ASP A 263 16.20 4.16 7.95
CA ASP A 263 15.79 3.87 9.32
C ASP A 263 14.81 2.70 9.34
N VAL A 264 13.81 2.72 8.46
CA VAL A 264 12.86 1.60 8.27
C VAL A 264 13.61 0.32 7.89
N LEU A 265 14.51 0.38 6.91
CA LEU A 265 15.26 -0.80 6.48
C LEU A 265 16.23 -1.32 7.56
N SER A 266 16.84 -0.41 8.33
CA SER A 266 17.68 -0.78 9.49
C SER A 266 16.85 -1.45 10.60
N ALA A 267 15.65 -0.98 10.85
CA ALA A 267 14.71 -1.63 11.76
C ALA A 267 14.33 -3.04 11.26
N HIS A 268 14.01 -3.18 9.97
CA HIS A 268 13.65 -4.47 9.39
C HIS A 268 14.78 -5.51 9.49
N LYS A 269 16.03 -5.12 9.24
CA LYS A 269 17.18 -6.04 9.36
C LYS A 269 17.43 -6.48 10.81
N ASN A 270 17.05 -5.66 11.79
CA ASN A 270 17.13 -5.96 13.22
C ASN A 270 15.82 -6.52 13.81
N ASN A 271 14.99 -7.18 12.98
CA ASN A 271 13.76 -7.88 13.34
C ASN A 271 12.60 -6.99 13.85
N PHE A 272 12.68 -5.67 13.69
CA PHE A 272 11.54 -4.78 13.90
C PHE A 272 10.65 -4.77 12.64
N SER A 273 10.03 -5.92 12.35
CA SER A 273 9.24 -6.13 11.13
C SER A 273 7.95 -5.32 11.04
N ASN A 274 7.61 -4.57 12.06
CA ASN A 274 6.46 -3.66 12.15
C ASN A 274 6.84 -2.18 12.01
N ALA A 275 8.07 -1.87 11.56
CA ALA A 275 8.49 -0.52 11.22
C ALA A 275 7.99 -0.11 9.82
N VAL A 276 7.55 1.14 9.67
CA VAL A 276 7.05 1.75 8.45
C VAL A 276 7.49 3.21 8.35
#